data_380a6b5ffcd4d72fc18f596c4be60c8e
#
_entry.id   380a6b5ffcd4d72fc18f596c4be60c8e
#
_cell.length_a   1.000
_cell.length_b   1.000
_cell.length_c   1.000
_cell.angle_alpha   90.00
_cell.angle_beta   90.00
_cell.angle_gamma   90.00
#
_symmetry.space_group_name_H-M   'P 1'
#
loop_
_entity.id
_entity.type
_entity.pdbx_description
1 polymer ?
#
loop_
_entity_poly.entity_id
_entity_poly.type
_entity_poly.pdbx_seq_one_letter_code
_entity_poly.pdbx_strand_id
1 'polypeptide(L)'
;MMDNFENIREKDHAVLNCIRDGQNDVQLITEATMLNNSEVNYCFRKLSGMGLIEVQEQEGMVERVVDGTTQVFQAPKQATLTENAQTYLERSTEDRGDRYRALNHEQLVERVHELEAEVEALNQRMEIFRKQVSEQLRDDA
;
A
#
# COMPACT_ATOMS: atom_id res chain seq x y z
N MET A 1 22.76 -16.03 -6.50
CA MET A 1 22.32 -14.91 -5.68
C MET A 1 20.90 -15.15 -5.23
N MET A 2 20.71 -15.39 -3.96
CA MET A 2 19.36 -15.61 -3.45
C MET A 2 18.68 -14.28 -3.27
N ASP A 3 17.70 -14.02 -4.12
CA ASP A 3 16.80 -12.91 -3.91
C ASP A 3 15.97 -13.22 -2.67
N ASN A 4 16.30 -12.55 -1.58
CA ASN A 4 15.72 -12.86 -0.28
C ASN A 4 14.38 -12.13 -0.13
N PHE A 5 13.38 -12.55 -0.93
CA PHE A 5 12.03 -11.99 -0.88
C PHE A 5 11.26 -12.44 0.35
N GLU A 6 11.82 -13.35 1.16
CA GLU A 6 11.22 -13.80 2.40
C GLU A 6 11.08 -12.70 3.44
N ASN A 7 11.88 -11.65 3.34
CA ASN A 7 11.83 -10.51 4.25
C ASN A 7 10.78 -9.47 3.86
N ILE A 8 10.11 -9.66 2.74
CA ILE A 8 9.06 -8.74 2.30
C ILE A 8 7.78 -9.04 3.07
N ARG A 9 7.34 -8.06 3.85
CA ARG A 9 6.11 -8.14 4.64
C ARG A 9 4.96 -7.47 3.91
N GLU A 10 3.77 -7.59 4.46
CA GLU A 10 2.56 -6.97 3.87
C GLU A 10 2.72 -5.48 3.63
N LYS A 11 3.32 -4.76 4.57
CA LYS A 11 3.57 -3.32 4.42
C LYS A 11 4.48 -3.02 3.24
N ASP A 12 5.56 -3.78 3.10
CA ASP A 12 6.51 -3.63 2.00
C ASP A 12 5.85 -3.93 0.66
N HIS A 13 5.04 -4.97 0.62
CA HIS A 13 4.30 -5.36 -0.58
C HIS A 13 3.29 -4.28 -0.97
N ALA A 14 2.58 -3.70 0.01
CA ALA A 14 1.64 -2.60 -0.23
C ALA A 14 2.36 -1.38 -0.82
N VAL A 15 3.54 -1.04 -0.32
CA VAL A 15 4.36 0.06 -0.83
C VAL A 15 4.77 -0.21 -2.29
N LEU A 16 5.23 -1.43 -2.59
CA LEU A 16 5.60 -1.81 -3.97
C LEU A 16 4.42 -1.70 -4.93
N ASN A 17 3.24 -2.14 -4.52
CA ASN A 17 2.03 -2.04 -5.32
C ASN A 17 1.64 -0.59 -5.58
N CYS A 18 1.75 0.28 -4.57
CA CYS A 18 1.48 1.72 -4.73
C CYS A 18 2.41 2.35 -5.77
N ILE A 19 3.70 2.04 -5.69
CA ILE A 19 4.68 2.55 -6.65
C ILE A 19 4.34 2.09 -8.07
N ARG A 20 3.98 0.82 -8.22
CA ARG A 20 3.59 0.27 -9.52
C ARG A 20 2.37 1.00 -10.09
N ASP A 21 1.42 1.37 -9.23
CA ASP A 21 0.17 2.02 -9.63
C ASP A 21 0.31 3.54 -9.84
N GLY A 22 1.51 4.08 -9.70
CA GLY A 22 1.79 5.50 -9.92
C GLY A 22 1.85 6.34 -8.65
N GLN A 23 1.51 5.78 -7.51
CA GLN A 23 1.61 6.43 -6.20
C GLN A 23 3.01 6.18 -5.65
N ASN A 24 3.95 6.97 -6.12
CA ASN A 24 5.37 6.67 -6.01
C ASN A 24 6.16 7.58 -5.07
N ASP A 25 5.50 8.41 -4.28
CA ASP A 25 6.18 9.20 -3.27
C ASP A 25 5.57 8.96 -1.88
N VAL A 26 6.30 9.37 -0.85
CA VAL A 26 5.93 9.12 0.54
C VAL A 26 4.51 9.63 0.84
N GLN A 27 4.18 10.83 0.41
CA GLN A 27 2.88 11.43 0.71
C GLN A 27 1.73 10.67 -0.01
N LEU A 28 1.90 10.33 -1.28
CA LEU A 28 0.89 9.57 -2.04
C LEU A 28 0.68 8.18 -1.44
N ILE A 29 1.74 7.54 -0.98
CA ILE A 29 1.65 6.22 -0.36
C ILE A 29 0.94 6.29 0.99
N THR A 30 1.22 7.31 1.81
CA THR A 30 0.51 7.47 3.09
C THR A 30 -0.99 7.69 2.89
N GLU A 31 -1.38 8.41 1.84
CA GLU A 31 -2.78 8.61 1.51
C GLU A 31 -3.46 7.34 0.99
N ALA A 32 -2.74 6.53 0.22
CA ALA A 32 -3.28 5.31 -0.39
C ALA A 32 -3.32 4.13 0.59
N THR A 33 -2.51 4.18 1.64
CA THR A 33 -2.40 3.11 2.65
C THR A 33 -2.71 3.68 4.02
N MET A 34 -2.74 2.82 5.03
CA MET A 34 -2.87 3.26 6.43
C MET A 34 -1.51 3.49 7.10
N LEU A 35 -0.44 3.49 6.32
CA LEU A 35 0.91 3.66 6.83
C LEU A 35 1.21 5.15 7.09
N ASN A 36 2.00 5.42 8.13
CA ASN A 36 2.47 6.78 8.40
C ASN A 36 3.81 7.04 7.69
N ASN A 37 4.27 8.28 7.75
CA ASN A 37 5.52 8.69 7.10
C ASN A 37 6.72 7.86 7.55
N SER A 38 6.82 7.57 8.84
CA SER A 38 7.93 6.78 9.40
C SER A 38 7.94 5.36 8.84
N GLU A 39 6.76 4.76 8.73
CA GLU A 39 6.61 3.41 8.19
C GLU A 39 6.96 3.36 6.71
N VAL A 40 6.51 4.32 5.92
CA VAL A 40 6.83 4.40 4.49
C VAL A 40 8.32 4.64 4.28
N ASN A 41 8.93 5.55 5.05
CA ASN A 41 10.36 5.80 4.98
C ASN A 41 11.18 4.57 5.35
N TYR A 42 10.73 3.81 6.34
CA TYR A 42 11.36 2.54 6.71
C TYR A 42 11.29 1.53 5.56
N CYS A 43 10.11 1.40 4.94
CA CYS A 43 9.94 0.52 3.79
C CYS A 43 10.83 0.95 2.62
N PHE A 44 10.95 2.26 2.36
CA PHE A 44 11.83 2.76 1.31
C PHE A 44 13.29 2.38 1.54
N ARG A 45 13.79 2.54 2.77
CA ARG A 45 15.17 2.16 3.10
C ARG A 45 15.39 0.67 2.96
N LYS A 46 14.45 -0.13 3.44
CA LYS A 46 14.52 -1.59 3.38
C LYS A 46 14.48 -2.08 1.93
N LEU A 47 13.50 -1.62 1.17
CA LEU A 47 13.33 -2.05 -0.23
C LEU A 47 14.48 -1.55 -1.12
N SER A 48 14.99 -0.36 -0.87
CA SER A 48 16.18 0.14 -1.56
C SER A 48 17.41 -0.71 -1.26
N GLY A 49 17.58 -1.10 0.01
CA GLY A 49 18.66 -2.00 0.42
C GLY A 49 18.55 -3.39 -0.20
N MET A 50 17.35 -3.84 -0.55
CA MET A 50 17.11 -5.11 -1.22
C MET A 50 17.24 -5.01 -2.74
N GLY A 51 17.44 -3.81 -3.29
CA GLY A 51 17.56 -3.61 -4.73
C GLY A 51 16.22 -3.63 -5.48
N LEU A 52 15.12 -3.43 -4.77
CA LEU A 52 13.77 -3.46 -5.36
C LEU A 52 13.29 -2.09 -5.81
N ILE A 53 13.77 -1.03 -5.18
CA ILE A 53 13.41 0.35 -5.55
C ILE A 53 14.66 1.22 -5.61
N GLU A 54 14.56 2.31 -6.36
CA GLU A 54 15.52 3.41 -6.32
C GLU A 54 14.80 4.62 -5.75
N VAL A 55 15.34 5.19 -4.69
CA VAL A 55 14.77 6.35 -4.00
C VAL A 55 15.49 7.61 -4.46
N GLN A 56 14.70 8.61 -4.83
CA GLN A 56 15.22 9.91 -5.28
C GLN A 56 14.63 11.00 -4.39
N GLU A 57 15.48 11.93 -3.96
CA GLU A 57 15.02 13.12 -3.29
C GLU A 57 14.65 14.16 -4.32
N GLN A 58 13.47 14.73 -4.16
CA GLN A 58 13.02 15.80 -5.04
C GLN A 58 13.31 17.15 -4.42
N GLU A 59 13.73 18.10 -5.24
CA GLU A 59 13.95 19.48 -4.80
C GLU A 59 12.67 20.28 -5.06
N GLY A 60 12.46 21.31 -4.22
CA GLY A 60 11.38 22.25 -4.38
C GLY A 60 10.15 21.92 -3.53
N MET A 61 9.12 22.72 -3.75
CA MET A 61 7.85 22.60 -3.02
C MET A 61 6.79 22.06 -3.96
N VAL A 62 5.88 21.25 -3.41
CA VAL A 62 4.72 20.77 -4.13
C VAL A 62 3.44 21.29 -3.46
N GLU A 63 2.44 21.53 -4.27
CA GLU A 63 1.11 21.96 -3.83
C GLU A 63 0.16 20.79 -4.03
N ARG A 64 -0.50 20.35 -2.97
CA ARG A 64 -1.45 19.24 -3.02
C ARG A 64 -2.65 19.50 -2.15
N VAL A 65 -3.78 18.94 -2.55
CA VAL A 65 -5.02 18.98 -1.75
C VAL A 65 -4.98 17.80 -0.79
N VAL A 66 -4.95 18.10 0.51
CA VAL A 66 -4.99 17.12 1.59
C VAL A 66 -6.19 17.44 2.47
N ASP A 67 -7.09 16.47 2.61
CA ASP A 67 -8.35 16.62 3.38
C ASP A 67 -9.19 17.83 2.95
N GLY A 68 -9.22 18.10 1.64
CA GLY A 68 -9.99 19.22 1.08
C GLY A 68 -9.30 20.58 1.19
N THR A 69 -8.10 20.64 1.74
CA THR A 69 -7.33 21.88 1.91
C THR A 69 -6.08 21.81 1.04
N THR A 70 -5.82 22.86 0.29
CA THR A 70 -4.59 22.99 -0.49
C THR A 70 -3.42 23.27 0.45
N GLN A 71 -2.40 22.43 0.40
CA GLN A 71 -1.18 22.56 1.20
C GLN A 71 0.04 22.61 0.31
N VAL A 72 1.00 23.44 0.71
CA VAL A 72 2.30 23.52 0.04
C VAL A 72 3.35 22.97 1.00
N PHE A 73 4.11 21.98 0.54
CA PHE A 73 5.13 21.36 1.37
C PHE A 73 6.33 20.93 0.51
N GLN A 74 7.44 20.62 1.18
CA GLN A 74 8.63 20.15 0.48
C GLN A 74 8.30 18.85 -0.25
N ALA A 75 8.78 18.75 -1.51
CA ALA A 75 8.54 17.56 -2.34
C ALA A 75 9.03 16.30 -1.63
N PRO A 76 8.14 15.30 -1.42
CA PRO A 76 8.52 14.08 -0.72
C PRO A 76 9.46 13.22 -1.57
N LYS A 77 10.14 12.29 -0.91
CA LYS A 77 11.00 11.33 -1.59
C LYS A 77 10.17 10.49 -2.55
N GLN A 78 10.70 10.27 -3.74
CA GLN A 78 10.07 9.48 -4.79
C GLN A 78 10.84 8.18 -4.99
N ALA A 79 10.11 7.10 -5.29
CA ALA A 79 10.69 5.79 -5.55
C ALA A 79 10.29 5.28 -6.92
N THR A 80 11.18 4.55 -7.56
CA THR A 80 10.89 3.84 -8.81
C THR A 80 11.23 2.36 -8.65
N LEU A 81 10.46 1.50 -9.33
CA LEU A 81 10.68 0.07 -9.29
C LEU A 81 11.88 -0.32 -10.15
N THR A 82 12.68 -1.26 -9.65
CA THR A 82 13.74 -1.90 -10.43
C THR A 82 13.19 -3.12 -11.18
N GLU A 83 14.00 -3.71 -12.05
CA GLU A 83 13.63 -4.97 -12.72
C GLU A 83 13.38 -6.09 -11.72
N ASN A 84 14.15 -6.14 -10.64
CA ASN A 84 13.96 -7.12 -9.58
C ASN A 84 12.58 -7.01 -8.92
N ALA A 85 12.11 -5.78 -8.70
CA ALA A 85 10.78 -5.54 -8.15
C ALA A 85 9.68 -5.99 -9.12
N GLN A 86 9.85 -5.72 -10.39
CA GLN A 86 8.89 -6.15 -11.40
C GLN A 86 8.79 -7.68 -11.45
N THR A 87 9.94 -8.36 -11.43
CA THR A 87 9.99 -9.82 -11.38
C THR A 87 9.30 -10.37 -10.14
N TYR A 88 9.57 -9.75 -8.99
CA TYR A 88 8.94 -10.16 -7.73
C TYR A 88 7.42 -10.02 -7.79
N LEU A 89 6.92 -8.89 -8.29
CA LEU A 89 5.48 -8.63 -8.37
C LEU A 89 4.79 -9.57 -9.34
N GLU A 90 5.43 -9.90 -10.47
CA GLU A 90 4.91 -10.86 -11.44
C GLU A 90 4.80 -12.25 -10.83
N ARG A 91 5.85 -12.72 -10.14
CA ARG A 91 5.84 -14.01 -9.45
C ARG A 91 4.77 -14.06 -8.37
N SER A 92 4.62 -13.01 -7.60
CA SER A 92 3.61 -12.91 -6.56
C SER A 92 2.21 -13.02 -7.13
N THR A 93 1.95 -12.41 -8.28
CA THR A 93 0.68 -12.49 -8.98
C THR A 93 0.44 -13.90 -9.54
N GLU A 94 1.46 -14.53 -10.11
CA GLU A 94 1.38 -15.90 -10.63
C GLU A 94 1.07 -16.90 -9.51
N ASP A 95 1.77 -16.79 -8.38
CA ASP A 95 1.55 -17.67 -7.22
C ASP A 95 0.11 -17.56 -6.71
N ARG A 96 -0.44 -16.36 -6.67
CA ARG A 96 -1.85 -16.14 -6.29
C ARG A 96 -2.79 -16.76 -7.31
N GLY A 97 -2.49 -16.57 -8.60
CA GLY A 97 -3.28 -17.16 -9.69
C GLY A 97 -3.30 -18.67 -9.63
N ASP A 98 -2.12 -19.28 -9.41
CA ASP A 98 -2.00 -20.73 -9.30
C ASP A 98 -2.78 -21.28 -8.13
N ARG A 99 -2.78 -20.57 -6.99
CA ARG A 99 -3.55 -20.96 -5.82
C ARG A 99 -5.04 -21.05 -6.12
N TYR A 100 -5.59 -20.08 -6.86
CA TYR A 100 -7.01 -20.08 -7.24
C TYR A 100 -7.32 -21.06 -8.35
N ARG A 101 -6.41 -21.29 -9.30
CA ARG A 101 -6.57 -22.26 -10.37
C ARG A 101 -6.67 -23.69 -9.86
N ALA A 102 -6.07 -23.98 -8.72
CA ALA A 102 -6.14 -25.30 -8.09
C ALA A 102 -7.52 -25.59 -7.48
N LEU A 103 -8.35 -24.58 -7.29
CA LEU A 103 -9.68 -24.72 -6.72
C LEU A 103 -10.71 -25.09 -7.79
N ASN A 104 -11.66 -25.97 -7.46
CA ASN A 104 -12.77 -26.25 -8.35
C ASN A 104 -13.80 -25.12 -8.29
N HIS A 105 -14.83 -25.19 -9.13
CA HIS A 105 -15.84 -24.13 -9.23
C HIS A 105 -16.55 -23.87 -7.88
N GLU A 106 -16.96 -24.91 -7.19
CA GLU A 106 -17.65 -24.78 -5.90
C GLU A 106 -16.74 -24.13 -4.85
N GLN A 107 -15.47 -24.54 -4.81
CA GLN A 107 -14.50 -23.96 -3.90
C GLN A 107 -14.23 -22.49 -4.21
N LEU A 108 -14.17 -22.12 -5.48
CA LEU A 108 -14.03 -20.73 -5.90
C LEU A 108 -15.24 -19.89 -5.45
N VAL A 109 -16.46 -20.41 -5.63
CA VAL A 109 -17.68 -19.72 -5.19
C VAL A 109 -17.69 -19.53 -3.69
N GLU A 110 -17.34 -20.55 -2.92
CA GLU A 110 -17.21 -20.44 -1.46
C GLU A 110 -16.18 -19.37 -1.07
N ARG A 111 -15.03 -19.36 -1.74
CA ARG A 111 -13.97 -18.38 -1.42
C ARG A 111 -14.43 -16.96 -1.76
N VAL A 112 -15.14 -16.78 -2.84
CA VAL A 112 -15.72 -15.48 -3.22
C VAL A 112 -16.70 -15.01 -2.13
N HIS A 113 -17.60 -15.89 -1.68
CA HIS A 113 -18.54 -15.56 -0.60
C HIS A 113 -17.84 -15.20 0.71
N GLU A 114 -16.78 -15.93 1.08
CA GLU A 114 -15.97 -15.61 2.25
C GLU A 114 -15.33 -14.23 2.13
N LEU A 115 -14.75 -13.92 0.98
CA LEU A 115 -14.11 -12.63 0.72
C LEU A 115 -15.14 -11.49 0.74
N GLU A 116 -16.32 -11.69 0.18
CA GLU A 116 -17.40 -10.71 0.21
C GLU A 116 -17.82 -10.41 1.66
N ALA A 117 -17.95 -11.46 2.48
CA ALA A 117 -18.29 -11.31 3.90
C ALA A 117 -17.20 -10.56 4.66
N GLU A 118 -15.93 -10.85 4.39
CA GLU A 118 -14.80 -10.16 4.99
C GLU A 118 -14.78 -8.68 4.61
N VAL A 119 -15.04 -8.37 3.34
CA VAL A 119 -15.10 -6.99 2.85
C VAL A 119 -16.25 -6.25 3.51
N GLU A 120 -17.43 -6.85 3.61
CA GLU A 120 -18.58 -6.24 4.28
C GLU A 120 -18.29 -5.95 5.75
N ALA A 121 -17.71 -6.92 6.46
CA ALA A 121 -17.32 -6.75 7.86
C ALA A 121 -16.31 -5.62 8.04
N LEU A 122 -15.33 -5.54 7.13
CA LEU A 122 -14.33 -4.48 7.15
C LEU A 122 -14.96 -3.11 6.92
N ASN A 123 -15.88 -3.00 5.96
CA ASN A 123 -16.59 -1.77 5.67
C ASN A 123 -17.42 -1.30 6.87
N GLN A 124 -18.08 -2.24 7.56
CA GLN A 124 -18.85 -1.92 8.78
C GLN A 124 -17.95 -1.39 9.89
N ARG A 125 -16.78 -2.00 10.08
CA ARG A 125 -15.79 -1.53 11.06
C ARG A 125 -15.30 -0.13 10.73
N MET A 126 -15.05 0.14 9.45
CA MET A 126 -14.63 1.46 9.00
C MET A 126 -15.70 2.51 9.26
N GLU A 127 -16.99 2.19 9.03
CA GLU A 127 -18.08 3.11 9.31
C GLU A 127 -18.21 3.41 10.79
N ILE A 128 -18.13 2.38 11.64
CA ILE A 128 -18.17 2.55 13.09
C ILE A 128 -17.01 3.45 13.54
N PHE A 129 -15.82 3.19 13.03
CA PHE A 129 -14.64 3.98 13.35
C PHE A 129 -14.82 5.45 12.92
N ARG A 130 -15.34 5.69 11.73
CA ARG A 130 -15.61 7.05 11.23
C ARG A 130 -16.60 7.79 12.12
N LYS A 131 -17.65 7.11 12.56
CA LYS A 131 -18.65 7.70 13.48
C LYS A 131 -18.01 8.05 14.81
N GLN A 132 -17.22 7.17 15.37
CA GLN A 132 -16.52 7.40 16.65
C GLN A 132 -15.57 8.59 16.55
N VAL A 133 -14.80 8.69 15.48
CA VAL A 133 -13.89 9.81 15.25
C VAL A 133 -14.69 11.13 15.09
N SER A 134 -15.78 11.11 14.33
CA SER A 134 -16.63 12.30 14.13
C SER A 134 -17.24 12.77 15.44
N GLU A 135 -17.75 11.85 16.26
CA GLU A 135 -18.32 12.18 17.56
C GLU A 135 -17.28 12.78 18.50
N GLN A 136 -16.08 12.20 18.51
CA GLN A 136 -14.98 12.71 19.33
C GLN A 136 -14.55 14.11 18.91
N LEU A 137 -14.50 14.37 17.61
CA LEU A 137 -14.18 15.69 17.09
C LEU A 137 -15.25 16.73 17.41
N ARG A 138 -16.53 16.33 17.49
CA ARG A 138 -17.63 17.20 17.88
C ARG A 138 -17.58 17.55 19.37
N ASP A 139 -17.24 16.57 20.20
CA ASP A 139 -17.16 16.75 21.65
C ASP A 139 -15.99 17.65 22.06
N ASP A 140 -14.94 17.70 21.24
CA ASP A 140 -13.78 18.57 21.44
C ASP A 140 -13.95 19.99 20.88
N ALA A 141 -15.07 20.28 20.26
CA ALA A 141 -15.36 21.58 19.64
C ALA A 141 -15.92 22.59 20.64
#